data_d654f9d7a71ad13fce211a015c9fdaf4
#
_entry.id   d654f9d7a71ad13fce211a015c9fdaf4
#
_cell.length_a   1.000
_cell.length_b   1.000
_cell.length_c   1.000
_cell.angle_alpha   90.00
_cell.angle_beta   90.00
_cell.angle_gamma   90.00
#
_symmetry.space_group_name_H-M   'P 1'
#
loop_
_entity.id
_entity.type
_entity.pdbx_description
1 polymer ?
#
loop_
_entity_poly.entity_id
_entity_poly.type
_entity_poly.pdbx_seq_one_letter_code
_entity_poly.pdbx_strand_id
1 'polypeptide(L)'
;FRPDLPFSPGHEGAGVVSSIGEGVSSTKVGDNVAFFKGFGAFAEKIVVHENFAFSIPPSFPHHVAAGVFMVYGTSLHALIQRANIGKDDEVLVLGAAGGVGLAAVDIAKAYGARVVAAVSTKEKAEVCARYGADDIVIYGKDKLDKEGQVALTEELKSKSKRGGYSIIYDPVGDCFSEPALRSIGC
;
A
#
# COMPACT_ATOMS: atom_id res chain seq x y z
N PHE A 1 -4.26 -15.02 14.53
CA PHE A 1 -5.57 -15.55 14.15
C PHE A 1 -5.39 -16.90 13.45
N ARG A 2 -6.10 -17.92 13.88
CA ARG A 2 -6.07 -19.27 13.28
C ARG A 2 -7.53 -19.71 13.08
N PRO A 3 -8.04 -19.68 11.83
CA PRO A 3 -9.41 -20.13 11.58
C PRO A 3 -9.55 -21.64 11.74
N ASP A 4 -10.76 -22.09 12.01
CA ASP A 4 -11.09 -23.51 12.05
C ASP A 4 -10.93 -24.12 10.65
N LEU A 5 -10.48 -25.38 10.61
CA LEU A 5 -10.33 -26.13 9.37
C LEU A 5 -11.60 -26.95 9.04
N PRO A 6 -11.98 -27.08 7.75
CA PRO A 6 -11.35 -26.49 6.56
C PRO A 6 -11.73 -25.02 6.38
N PHE A 7 -10.80 -24.19 5.84
CA PHE A 7 -11.09 -22.83 5.45
C PHE A 7 -10.48 -22.47 4.09
N SER A 8 -11.06 -21.50 3.39
CA SER A 8 -10.49 -20.89 2.20
C SER A 8 -9.79 -19.58 2.59
N PRO A 9 -8.55 -19.33 2.18
CA PRO A 9 -7.87 -18.07 2.41
C PRO A 9 -8.40 -16.94 1.51
N GLY A 10 -7.73 -15.78 1.55
CA GLY A 10 -8.06 -14.59 0.76
C GLY A 10 -8.96 -13.61 1.52
N HIS A 11 -8.57 -12.32 1.50
CA HIS A 11 -9.23 -11.26 2.26
C HIS A 11 -10.03 -10.30 1.40
N GLU A 12 -9.79 -10.27 0.11
CA GLU A 12 -10.42 -9.35 -0.83
C GLU A 12 -10.65 -10.03 -2.18
N GLY A 13 -11.50 -9.43 -2.98
CA GLY A 13 -11.80 -9.92 -4.32
C GLY A 13 -12.71 -8.97 -5.08
N ALA A 14 -13.01 -9.33 -6.32
CA ALA A 14 -13.96 -8.64 -7.16
C ALA A 14 -14.76 -9.63 -8.00
N GLY A 15 -15.98 -9.27 -8.37
CA GLY A 15 -16.83 -10.13 -9.17
C GLY A 15 -18.17 -9.49 -9.48
N VAL A 16 -19.11 -10.32 -9.89
CA VAL A 16 -20.47 -9.92 -10.22
C VAL A 16 -21.44 -10.48 -9.18
N VAL A 17 -22.33 -9.64 -8.69
CA VAL A 17 -23.37 -10.06 -7.75
C VAL A 17 -24.29 -11.07 -8.44
N SER A 18 -24.31 -12.31 -7.97
CA SER A 18 -25.15 -13.39 -8.51
C SER A 18 -26.50 -13.54 -7.80
N SER A 19 -26.57 -13.16 -6.54
CA SER A 19 -27.79 -13.15 -5.72
C SER A 19 -27.64 -12.16 -4.56
N ILE A 20 -28.75 -11.70 -4.02
CA ILE A 20 -28.82 -10.84 -2.84
C ILE A 20 -29.66 -11.49 -1.75
N GLY A 21 -29.32 -11.20 -0.49
CA GLY A 21 -30.11 -11.62 0.68
C GLY A 21 -31.29 -10.68 0.94
N GLU A 22 -32.12 -11.07 1.89
CA GLU A 22 -33.23 -10.24 2.35
C GLU A 22 -32.73 -8.94 2.99
N GLY A 23 -33.37 -7.82 2.67
CA GLY A 23 -33.03 -6.50 3.20
C GLY A 23 -31.82 -5.80 2.55
N VAL A 24 -31.12 -6.45 1.62
CA VAL A 24 -30.03 -5.81 0.87
C VAL A 24 -30.57 -4.73 -0.04
N SER A 25 -30.01 -3.52 0.07
CA SER A 25 -30.46 -2.34 -0.69
C SER A 25 -29.33 -1.63 -1.45
N SER A 26 -28.07 -1.85 -1.08
CA SER A 26 -26.92 -1.14 -1.63
C SER A 26 -26.43 -1.70 -2.97
N THR A 27 -26.79 -2.95 -3.31
CA THR A 27 -26.39 -3.63 -4.54
C THR A 27 -27.55 -4.45 -5.12
N LYS A 28 -27.46 -4.77 -6.41
CA LYS A 28 -28.41 -5.64 -7.11
C LYS A 28 -27.69 -6.73 -7.91
N VAL A 29 -28.42 -7.75 -8.28
CA VAL A 29 -27.91 -8.82 -9.16
C VAL A 29 -27.43 -8.22 -10.47
N GLY A 30 -26.23 -8.59 -10.90
CA GLY A 30 -25.54 -8.09 -12.10
C GLY A 30 -24.58 -6.93 -11.83
N ASP A 31 -24.55 -6.33 -10.65
CA ASP A 31 -23.60 -5.27 -10.33
C ASP A 31 -22.16 -5.82 -10.24
N ASN A 32 -21.21 -5.06 -10.77
CA ASN A 32 -19.80 -5.31 -10.56
C ASN A 32 -19.38 -4.74 -9.20
N VAL A 33 -18.74 -5.57 -8.39
CA VAL A 33 -18.31 -5.18 -7.03
C VAL A 33 -16.89 -5.61 -6.76
N ALA A 34 -16.18 -4.82 -5.97
CA ALA A 34 -15.02 -5.26 -5.22
C ALA A 34 -15.42 -5.41 -3.75
N PHE A 35 -14.81 -6.33 -3.03
CA PHE A 35 -15.21 -6.64 -1.67
C PHE A 35 -14.03 -6.94 -0.76
N PHE A 36 -14.26 -6.75 0.52
CA PHE A 36 -13.35 -7.16 1.59
C PHE A 36 -14.04 -8.15 2.53
N LYS A 37 -13.30 -9.17 2.98
CA LYS A 37 -13.77 -10.15 3.97
C LYS A 37 -12.58 -10.70 4.76
N GLY A 38 -12.81 -11.14 6.00
CA GLY A 38 -11.76 -11.68 6.86
C GLY A 38 -11.00 -12.88 6.28
N PHE A 39 -11.68 -13.76 5.53
CA PHE A 39 -11.13 -14.89 4.77
C PHE A 39 -12.20 -15.47 3.85
N GLY A 40 -11.81 -16.37 2.95
CA GLY A 40 -12.73 -17.09 2.06
C GLY A 40 -12.82 -16.55 0.64
N ALA A 41 -11.98 -15.56 0.27
CA ALA A 41 -12.06 -14.96 -1.06
C ALA A 41 -11.47 -15.83 -2.19
N PHE A 42 -10.68 -16.87 -1.86
CA PHE A 42 -10.19 -17.83 -2.86
C PHE A 42 -11.27 -18.88 -3.16
N ALA A 43 -12.35 -18.42 -3.77
CA ALA A 43 -13.51 -19.22 -4.12
C ALA A 43 -14.21 -18.66 -5.38
N GLU A 44 -14.90 -19.53 -6.12
CA GLU A 44 -15.70 -19.11 -7.29
C GLU A 44 -16.90 -18.24 -6.89
N LYS A 45 -17.44 -18.48 -5.70
CA LYS A 45 -18.55 -17.73 -5.10
C LYS A 45 -18.30 -17.50 -3.62
N ILE A 46 -18.70 -16.35 -3.15
CA ILE A 46 -18.54 -15.95 -1.75
C ILE A 46 -19.76 -15.15 -1.30
N VAL A 47 -20.15 -15.34 -0.05
CA VAL A 47 -21.15 -14.49 0.60
C VAL A 47 -20.43 -13.38 1.36
N VAL A 48 -20.79 -12.14 1.08
CA VAL A 48 -20.22 -10.93 1.70
C VAL A 48 -21.35 -10.08 2.24
N HIS A 49 -21.18 -9.48 3.40
CA HIS A 49 -22.14 -8.51 3.92
C HIS A 49 -22.12 -7.24 3.05
N GLU A 50 -23.27 -6.65 2.78
CA GLU A 50 -23.39 -5.49 1.85
C GLU A 50 -22.47 -4.32 2.20
N ASN A 51 -22.20 -4.06 3.48
CA ASN A 51 -21.29 -3.00 3.93
C ASN A 51 -19.81 -3.22 3.53
N PHE A 52 -19.46 -4.40 3.05
CA PHE A 52 -18.12 -4.76 2.60
C PHE A 52 -18.06 -5.10 1.10
N ALA A 53 -19.13 -4.80 0.36
CA ALA A 53 -19.20 -4.91 -1.08
C ALA A 53 -19.43 -3.52 -1.69
N PHE A 54 -18.55 -3.11 -2.58
CA PHE A 54 -18.52 -1.75 -3.12
C PHE A 54 -18.64 -1.81 -4.63
N SER A 55 -19.60 -1.08 -5.18
CA SER A 55 -19.78 -1.01 -6.64
C SER A 55 -18.54 -0.44 -7.33
N ILE A 56 -18.13 -1.08 -8.39
CA ILE A 56 -17.05 -0.60 -9.26
C ILE A 56 -17.58 -0.29 -10.65
N PRO A 57 -16.98 0.68 -11.38
CA PRO A 57 -17.41 0.99 -12.73
C PRO A 57 -17.34 -0.27 -13.63
N PRO A 58 -18.27 -0.47 -14.56
CA PRO A 58 -18.26 -1.63 -15.46
C PRO A 58 -16.99 -1.76 -16.30
N SER A 59 -16.30 -0.64 -16.56
CA SER A 59 -15.03 -0.59 -17.30
C SER A 59 -13.81 -0.91 -16.43
N PHE A 60 -13.97 -1.01 -15.10
CA PHE A 60 -12.85 -1.26 -14.20
C PHE A 60 -12.55 -2.76 -14.15
N PRO A 61 -11.33 -3.20 -14.49
CA PRO A 61 -11.01 -4.62 -14.58
C PRO A 61 -11.09 -5.32 -13.22
N HIS A 62 -11.80 -6.44 -13.13
CA HIS A 62 -11.97 -7.19 -11.87
C HIS A 62 -10.64 -7.62 -11.24
N HIS A 63 -9.63 -8.00 -12.05
CA HIS A 63 -8.31 -8.41 -11.53
C HIS A 63 -7.54 -7.24 -10.88
N VAL A 64 -7.81 -6.00 -11.29
CA VAL A 64 -7.28 -4.81 -10.62
C VAL A 64 -8.08 -4.52 -9.37
N ALA A 65 -9.41 -4.52 -9.48
CA ALA A 65 -10.31 -4.25 -8.35
C ALA A 65 -10.11 -5.22 -7.19
N ALA A 66 -9.77 -6.49 -7.48
CA ALA A 66 -9.56 -7.53 -6.49
C ALA A 66 -8.37 -7.30 -5.55
N GLY A 67 -7.45 -6.37 -5.85
CA GLY A 67 -6.28 -6.07 -5.03
C GLY A 67 -6.26 -4.64 -4.46
N VAL A 68 -7.37 -3.91 -4.48
CA VAL A 68 -7.37 -2.49 -4.10
C VAL A 68 -7.50 -2.29 -2.59
N PHE A 69 -8.38 -3.04 -1.92
CA PHE A 69 -8.74 -2.72 -0.53
C PHE A 69 -7.60 -2.87 0.44
N MET A 70 -6.85 -3.97 0.37
CA MET A 70 -5.74 -4.20 1.29
C MET A 70 -4.62 -3.19 1.07
N VAL A 71 -4.21 -2.96 -0.17
CA VAL A 71 -3.03 -2.12 -0.44
C VAL A 71 -3.35 -0.63 -0.37
N TYR A 72 -4.38 -0.17 -1.07
CA TYR A 72 -4.77 1.24 -1.04
C TYR A 72 -5.43 1.62 0.28
N GLY A 73 -6.30 0.78 0.84
CA GLY A 73 -6.93 1.03 2.13
C GLY A 73 -5.93 1.18 3.27
N THR A 74 -4.91 0.31 3.32
CA THR A 74 -3.84 0.39 4.31
C THR A 74 -3.03 1.68 4.17
N SER A 75 -2.59 2.00 2.95
CA SER A 75 -1.76 3.18 2.70
C SER A 75 -2.54 4.49 2.85
N LEU A 76 -3.83 4.49 2.46
CA LEU A 76 -4.72 5.63 2.65
C LEU A 76 -4.95 5.90 4.15
N HIS A 77 -5.22 4.85 4.93
CA HIS A 77 -5.35 4.98 6.39
C HIS A 77 -4.09 5.58 7.01
N ALA A 78 -2.93 5.05 6.65
CA ALA A 78 -1.65 5.53 7.20
C ALA A 78 -1.35 6.97 6.81
N LEU A 79 -1.43 7.31 5.53
CA LEU A 79 -0.99 8.61 5.02
C LEU A 79 -2.02 9.71 5.25
N ILE A 80 -3.31 9.44 5.06
CA ILE A 80 -4.34 10.46 5.17
C ILE A 80 -4.86 10.55 6.60
N GLN A 81 -5.33 9.43 7.17
CA GLN A 81 -6.01 9.47 8.47
C GLN A 81 -5.03 9.57 9.65
N ARG A 82 -3.82 9.01 9.53
CA ARG A 82 -2.83 9.02 10.62
C ARG A 82 -1.78 10.11 10.44
N ALA A 83 -1.18 10.25 9.27
CA ALA A 83 -0.13 11.22 9.01
C ALA A 83 -0.67 12.59 8.55
N ASN A 84 -1.94 12.68 8.11
CA ASN A 84 -2.55 13.92 7.61
C ASN A 84 -1.72 14.57 6.48
N ILE A 85 -1.32 13.76 5.51
CA ILE A 85 -0.43 14.14 4.42
C ILE A 85 -0.92 15.35 3.62
N GLY A 86 -0.03 16.23 3.23
CA GLY A 86 -0.30 17.40 2.40
C GLY A 86 0.81 17.69 1.37
N LYS A 87 0.57 18.72 0.57
CA LYS A 87 1.48 19.14 -0.53
C LYS A 87 2.88 19.55 -0.09
N ASP A 88 3.02 19.95 1.17
CA ASP A 88 4.29 20.41 1.72
C ASP A 88 5.10 19.30 2.37
N ASP A 89 4.57 18.08 2.40
CA ASP A 89 5.26 16.96 2.99
C ASP A 89 6.32 16.35 2.08
N GLU A 90 7.34 15.80 2.72
CA GLU A 90 8.36 14.97 2.11
C GLU A 90 8.29 13.58 2.71
N VAL A 91 7.94 12.60 1.88
CA VAL A 91 7.60 11.24 2.31
C VAL A 91 8.69 10.27 1.89
N LEU A 92 9.24 9.54 2.85
CA LEU A 92 10.06 8.36 2.60
C LEU A 92 9.18 7.12 2.60
N VAL A 93 9.24 6.32 1.54
CA VAL A 93 8.53 5.04 1.44
C VAL A 93 9.54 3.91 1.32
N LEU A 94 9.67 3.07 2.34
CA LEU A 94 10.46 1.84 2.28
C LEU A 94 9.66 0.73 1.60
N GLY A 95 10.35 -0.19 0.92
CA GLY A 95 9.68 -1.26 0.17
C GLY A 95 8.70 -0.73 -0.88
N ALA A 96 9.01 0.45 -1.45
CA ALA A 96 8.12 1.25 -2.27
C ALA A 96 7.55 0.53 -3.51
N ALA A 97 8.22 -0.51 -4.01
CA ALA A 97 7.74 -1.30 -5.15
C ALA A 97 6.81 -2.47 -4.76
N GLY A 98 6.54 -2.68 -3.48
CA GLY A 98 5.52 -3.62 -3.02
C GLY A 98 4.11 -3.04 -3.16
N GLY A 99 3.06 -3.86 -2.97
CA GLY A 99 1.67 -3.41 -3.15
C GLY A 99 1.34 -2.17 -2.32
N VAL A 100 1.49 -2.24 -0.99
CA VAL A 100 1.24 -1.09 -0.10
C VAL A 100 2.22 0.07 -0.34
N GLY A 101 3.48 -0.23 -0.73
CA GLY A 101 4.47 0.79 -1.05
C GLY A 101 4.11 1.60 -2.29
N LEU A 102 3.73 0.93 -3.40
CA LEU A 102 3.28 1.61 -4.62
C LEU A 102 2.00 2.42 -4.38
N ALA A 103 1.05 1.86 -3.63
CA ALA A 103 -0.15 2.60 -3.24
C ALA A 103 0.20 3.85 -2.41
N ALA A 104 1.21 3.75 -1.52
CA ALA A 104 1.67 4.91 -0.75
C ALA A 104 2.33 5.97 -1.65
N VAL A 105 3.16 5.56 -2.61
CA VAL A 105 3.75 6.48 -3.61
C VAL A 105 2.64 7.20 -4.38
N ASP A 106 1.68 6.45 -4.93
CA ASP A 106 0.58 6.99 -5.72
C ASP A 106 -0.29 7.97 -4.93
N ILE A 107 -0.70 7.61 -3.72
CA ILE A 107 -1.47 8.47 -2.83
C ILE A 107 -0.67 9.74 -2.48
N ALA A 108 0.58 9.60 -2.07
CA ALA A 108 1.40 10.76 -1.68
C ALA A 108 1.58 11.73 -2.86
N LYS A 109 1.79 11.22 -4.07
CA LYS A 109 1.86 12.04 -5.29
C LYS A 109 0.52 12.72 -5.61
N ALA A 110 -0.60 12.03 -5.45
CA ALA A 110 -1.93 12.62 -5.64
C ALA A 110 -2.22 13.79 -4.67
N TYR A 111 -1.64 13.74 -3.47
CA TYR A 111 -1.73 14.83 -2.47
C TYR A 111 -0.67 15.93 -2.66
N GLY A 112 0.17 15.82 -3.70
CA GLY A 112 1.18 16.81 -4.04
C GLY A 112 2.46 16.75 -3.21
N ALA A 113 2.63 15.73 -2.38
CA ALA A 113 3.85 15.52 -1.60
C ALA A 113 5.04 15.14 -2.48
N ARG A 114 6.24 15.44 -1.99
CA ARG A 114 7.48 14.90 -2.54
C ARG A 114 7.73 13.50 -2.01
N VAL A 115 8.05 12.55 -2.88
CA VAL A 115 8.22 11.13 -2.51
C VAL A 115 9.63 10.65 -2.84
N VAL A 116 10.32 10.13 -1.83
CA VAL A 116 11.54 9.35 -1.99
C VAL A 116 11.22 7.88 -1.79
N ALA A 117 11.41 7.09 -2.84
CA ALA A 117 11.15 5.66 -2.82
C ALA A 117 12.42 4.88 -2.48
N ALA A 118 12.39 4.08 -1.43
CA ALA A 118 13.49 3.20 -1.05
C ALA A 118 13.15 1.75 -1.41
N VAL A 119 14.04 1.11 -2.16
CA VAL A 119 13.82 -0.22 -2.77
C VAL A 119 15.07 -1.08 -2.74
N SER A 120 14.92 -2.38 -3.00
CA SER A 120 16.04 -3.33 -2.92
C SER A 120 16.77 -3.58 -4.25
N THR A 121 16.22 -3.17 -5.40
CA THR A 121 16.84 -3.43 -6.71
C THR A 121 16.56 -2.31 -7.71
N LYS A 122 17.34 -2.27 -8.81
CA LYS A 122 17.16 -1.31 -9.91
C LYS A 122 15.83 -1.48 -10.64
N GLU A 123 15.42 -2.73 -10.88
CA GLU A 123 14.14 -3.02 -11.54
C GLU A 123 12.96 -2.48 -10.73
N LYS A 124 13.02 -2.59 -9.41
CA LYS A 124 12.03 -2.01 -8.51
C LYS A 124 12.06 -0.48 -8.51
N ALA A 125 13.26 0.10 -8.63
CA ALA A 125 13.42 1.55 -8.77
C ALA A 125 12.71 2.09 -10.02
N GLU A 126 12.84 1.41 -11.15
CA GLU A 126 12.16 1.78 -12.39
C GLU A 126 10.62 1.75 -12.27
N VAL A 127 10.09 0.78 -11.50
CA VAL A 127 8.65 0.73 -11.20
C VAL A 127 8.23 1.97 -10.41
N CYS A 128 8.94 2.30 -9.33
CA CYS A 128 8.63 3.48 -8.50
C CYS A 128 8.72 4.79 -9.28
N ALA A 129 9.70 4.92 -10.17
CA ALA A 129 9.85 6.08 -11.04
C ALA A 129 8.62 6.25 -11.96
N ARG A 130 8.09 5.16 -12.53
CA ARG A 130 6.86 5.20 -13.35
C ARG A 130 5.62 5.61 -12.55
N TYR A 131 5.59 5.33 -11.25
CA TYR A 131 4.54 5.75 -10.32
C TYR A 131 4.75 7.17 -9.77
N GLY A 132 5.79 7.88 -10.23
CA GLY A 132 6.00 9.28 -9.95
C GLY A 132 6.85 9.58 -8.71
N ALA A 133 7.61 8.60 -8.19
CA ALA A 133 8.58 8.91 -7.14
C ALA A 133 9.59 9.96 -7.63
N ASP A 134 9.85 10.98 -6.82
CA ASP A 134 10.71 12.11 -7.18
C ASP A 134 12.20 11.78 -7.05
N ASP A 135 12.54 10.85 -6.16
CA ASP A 135 13.89 10.35 -5.98
C ASP A 135 13.88 8.91 -5.48
N ILE A 136 15.00 8.21 -5.61
CA ILE A 136 15.10 6.78 -5.31
C ILE A 136 16.38 6.49 -4.53
N VAL A 137 16.25 5.58 -3.54
CA VAL A 137 17.36 4.96 -2.80
C VAL A 137 17.33 3.46 -3.02
N ILE A 138 18.47 2.85 -3.31
CA ILE A 138 18.58 1.40 -3.48
C ILE A 138 19.42 0.82 -2.35
N TYR A 139 18.76 0.25 -1.34
CA TYR A 139 19.40 -0.26 -0.13
C TYR A 139 19.87 -1.72 -0.22
N GLY A 140 19.63 -2.40 -1.34
CA GLY A 140 20.03 -3.80 -1.52
C GLY A 140 19.04 -4.81 -0.92
N LYS A 141 19.43 -6.09 -0.88
CA LYS A 141 18.62 -7.21 -0.39
C LYS A 141 19.14 -7.80 0.93
N ASP A 142 20.39 -7.53 1.25
CA ASP A 142 21.06 -8.14 2.39
C ASP A 142 20.75 -7.39 3.68
N LYS A 143 20.83 -8.10 4.80
CA LYS A 143 20.72 -7.48 6.12
C LYS A 143 21.89 -6.52 6.33
N LEU A 144 21.56 -5.35 6.87
CA LEU A 144 22.54 -4.33 7.19
C LEU A 144 23.15 -4.57 8.57
N ASP A 145 24.46 -4.54 8.66
CA ASP A 145 25.18 -4.36 9.90
C ASP A 145 25.12 -2.90 10.38
N LYS A 146 25.80 -2.57 11.49
CA LYS A 146 25.78 -1.22 12.04
C LYS A 146 26.36 -0.17 11.09
N GLU A 147 27.41 -0.50 10.37
CA GLU A 147 28.04 0.41 9.40
C GLU A 147 27.12 0.65 8.21
N GLY A 148 26.51 -0.41 7.68
CA GLY A 148 25.51 -0.34 6.62
C GLY A 148 24.27 0.49 7.02
N GLN A 149 23.82 0.38 8.28
CA GLN A 149 22.72 1.19 8.78
C GLN A 149 23.08 2.69 8.86
N VAL A 150 24.30 3.03 9.26
CA VAL A 150 24.79 4.41 9.27
C VAL A 150 24.86 4.93 7.83
N ALA A 151 25.47 4.17 6.92
CA ALA A 151 25.58 4.54 5.51
C ALA A 151 24.19 4.78 4.88
N LEU A 152 23.21 3.89 5.12
CA LEU A 152 21.86 4.06 4.63
C LEU A 152 21.19 5.31 5.24
N THR A 153 21.40 5.61 6.52
CA THR A 153 20.88 6.82 7.15
C THR A 153 21.35 8.08 6.41
N GLU A 154 22.65 8.16 6.12
CA GLU A 154 23.23 9.31 5.41
C GLU A 154 22.74 9.40 3.96
N GLU A 155 22.60 8.25 3.28
CA GLU A 155 22.04 8.22 1.94
C GLU A 155 20.58 8.70 1.92
N LEU A 156 19.74 8.21 2.84
CA LEU A 156 18.34 8.65 2.98
C LEU A 156 18.27 10.17 3.23
N LYS A 157 19.06 10.69 4.17
CA LYS A 157 19.11 12.12 4.45
C LYS A 157 19.56 12.96 3.25
N SER A 158 20.52 12.47 2.50
CA SER A 158 21.04 13.17 1.31
C SER A 158 20.00 13.37 0.22
N LYS A 159 18.95 12.55 0.20
CA LYS A 159 17.82 12.63 -0.75
C LYS A 159 16.71 13.56 -0.28
N SER A 160 16.66 13.89 1.00
CA SER A 160 15.72 14.90 1.50
C SER A 160 16.17 16.30 1.12
N LYS A 161 15.25 17.15 0.68
CA LYS A 161 15.49 18.57 0.38
C LYS A 161 15.40 19.46 1.62
N ARG A 162 14.86 18.92 2.73
CA ARG A 162 14.59 19.66 3.98
C ARG A 162 15.46 19.20 5.15
N GLY A 163 16.43 18.32 4.90
CA GLY A 163 17.29 17.77 5.94
C GLY A 163 16.68 16.60 6.72
N GLY A 164 15.52 16.10 6.27
CA GLY A 164 14.82 14.96 6.80
C GLY A 164 13.38 14.89 6.30
N TYR A 165 12.73 13.75 6.50
CA TYR A 165 11.38 13.50 6.03
C TYR A 165 10.33 13.88 7.08
N SER A 166 9.21 14.44 6.65
CA SER A 166 8.06 14.72 7.54
C SER A 166 7.24 13.44 7.80
N ILE A 167 7.24 12.50 6.85
CA ILE A 167 6.52 11.23 6.95
C ILE A 167 7.43 10.10 6.50
N ILE A 168 7.45 9.02 7.30
CA ILE A 168 8.12 7.76 6.95
C ILE A 168 7.07 6.67 6.91
N TYR A 169 6.93 6.03 5.74
CA TYR A 169 6.08 4.86 5.55
C TYR A 169 6.95 3.61 5.43
N ASP A 170 6.94 2.79 6.47
CA ASP A 170 7.79 1.60 6.59
C ASP A 170 6.99 0.30 6.73
N PRO A 171 6.66 -0.38 5.63
CA PRO A 171 6.11 -1.72 5.66
C PRO A 171 7.16 -2.83 5.65
N VAL A 172 8.45 -2.50 5.72
CA VAL A 172 9.57 -3.46 5.64
C VAL A 172 10.04 -3.89 7.02
N GLY A 173 10.32 -2.92 7.89
CA GLY A 173 10.81 -3.23 9.23
C GLY A 173 12.28 -3.66 9.29
N ASP A 174 12.62 -4.42 10.36
CA ASP A 174 13.94 -5.03 10.62
C ASP A 174 15.07 -3.96 10.65
N CYS A 175 16.22 -4.29 10.10
CA CYS A 175 17.42 -3.45 10.09
C CYS A 175 17.29 -2.15 9.25
N PHE A 176 16.22 -1.99 8.51
CA PHE A 176 15.94 -0.80 7.68
C PHE A 176 15.16 0.29 8.43
N SER A 177 14.41 -0.06 9.49
CA SER A 177 13.59 0.89 10.25
C SER A 177 14.43 1.92 11.00
N GLU A 178 15.51 1.52 11.64
CA GLU A 178 16.38 2.42 12.40
C GLU A 178 17.00 3.52 11.50
N PRO A 179 17.63 3.19 10.34
CA PRO A 179 18.08 4.20 9.38
C PRO A 179 16.99 5.15 8.91
N ALA A 180 15.80 4.63 8.64
CA ALA A 180 14.67 5.45 8.23
C ALA A 180 14.24 6.42 9.34
N LEU A 181 14.06 5.95 10.57
CA LEU A 181 13.70 6.78 11.72
C LEU A 181 14.74 7.89 12.00
N ARG A 182 16.03 7.58 11.83
CA ARG A 182 17.10 8.58 11.96
C ARG A 182 17.14 9.61 10.83
N SER A 183 16.39 9.39 9.76
CA SER A 183 16.24 10.33 8.64
C SER A 183 15.00 11.22 8.75
N ILE A 184 14.26 11.16 9.86
CA ILE A 184 13.13 12.06 10.09
C ILE A 184 13.61 13.49 10.27
N GLY A 185 12.85 14.45 9.74
CA GLY A 185 13.07 15.89 9.90
C GLY A 185 12.37 16.45 11.14
N CYS A 186 12.80 17.63 11.55
CA CYS A 186 12.15 18.43 12.61
C CYS A 186 11.13 19.39 11.99
#